data_87471e397dc229760d8e3ab1a70411cb
#
_entry.id   87471e397dc229760d8e3ab1a70411cb
#
_cell.length_a   1.000
_cell.length_b   1.000
_cell.length_c   1.000
_cell.angle_alpha   90.00
_cell.angle_beta   90.00
_cell.angle_gamma   90.00
#
_symmetry.space_group_name_H-M   'P 1'
#
loop_
_entity.id
_entity.type
_entity.pdbx_description
1 polymer ?
#
loop_
_entity_poly.entity_id
_entity_poly.type
_entity_poly.pdbx_seq_one_letter_code
_entity_poly.pdbx_strand_id
1 'polypeptide(L)'
;IYQSFIWLDHMGKMNLLKYAYGEYLDEIGIMFGVQRKQGEKAKTVIRFILSAARTSNITIPIGTRCTNGNIYFLTTKVAEIKAGNTYIDVDVECSEIGKSGNGILEGEINVLVDSIAYISQVKNLNTTAYGTDIEEDEDLSERIYKSTSSFSVAGPEGAYIYFAKEYSSLVSDVKVTNPSPRV
;
A
#
# COMPACT_ATOMS: atom_id res chain seq x y z
N ILE A 1 15.98 29.83 31.17
CA ILE A 1 15.34 30.93 30.38
C ILE A 1 15.59 30.71 28.86
N TYR A 2 16.86 30.57 28.41
CA TYR A 2 17.16 30.37 26.97
C TYR A 2 16.49 29.11 26.38
N GLN A 3 16.51 28.00 27.09
CA GLN A 3 15.90 26.75 26.68
C GLN A 3 14.36 26.84 26.55
N SER A 4 13.72 27.64 27.43
CA SER A 4 12.27 27.87 27.36
C SER A 4 11.86 28.63 26.09
N PHE A 5 12.68 29.58 25.63
CA PHE A 5 12.40 30.29 24.39
C PHE A 5 12.55 29.39 23.14
N ILE A 6 13.52 28.45 23.13
CA ILE A 6 13.65 27.47 22.06
C ILE A 6 12.42 26.57 21.98
N TRP A 7 11.91 26.11 23.14
CA TRP A 7 10.69 25.29 23.19
C TRP A 7 9.45 26.06 22.73
N LEU A 8 9.31 27.33 23.12
CA LEU A 8 8.21 28.16 22.66
C LEU A 8 8.25 28.43 21.15
N ASP A 9 9.42 28.69 20.60
CA ASP A 9 9.61 28.86 19.15
C ASP A 9 9.27 27.56 18.40
N HIS A 10 9.75 26.41 18.90
CA HIS A 10 9.44 25.12 18.34
C HIS A 10 7.93 24.83 18.35
N MET A 11 7.27 24.98 19.51
CA MET A 11 5.83 24.80 19.63
C MET A 11 5.06 25.72 18.70
N GLY A 12 5.49 26.99 18.59
CA GLY A 12 4.89 27.94 17.67
C GLY A 12 5.00 27.51 16.21
N LYS A 13 6.16 26.99 15.82
CA LYS A 13 6.39 26.50 14.46
C LYS A 13 5.59 25.24 14.14
N MET A 14 5.43 24.32 15.09
CA MET A 14 4.67 23.08 14.89
C MET A 14 3.18 23.30 14.65
N ASN A 15 2.66 24.50 14.97
CA ASN A 15 1.27 24.89 14.62
C ASN A 15 1.12 25.47 13.20
N LEU A 16 2.21 25.60 12.47
CA LEU A 16 2.20 26.15 11.10
C LEU A 16 2.53 25.06 10.09
N LEU A 17 1.62 24.84 9.13
CA LEU A 17 1.76 23.82 8.08
C LEU A 17 3.14 23.78 7.42
N LYS A 18 3.78 24.95 7.25
CA LYS A 18 5.12 25.08 6.64
C LYS A 18 6.24 24.40 7.43
N TYR A 19 6.09 24.27 8.75
CA TYR A 19 7.14 23.81 9.66
C TYR A 19 6.77 22.54 10.41
N ALA A 20 5.46 22.17 10.42
CA ALA A 20 4.98 20.98 11.06
C ALA A 20 5.52 19.72 10.36
N TYR A 21 5.79 18.69 11.15
CA TYR A 21 6.23 17.37 10.67
C TYR A 21 5.69 16.26 11.59
N GLY A 22 5.68 15.01 11.09
CA GLY A 22 5.24 13.85 11.85
C GLY A 22 3.84 14.01 12.42
N GLU A 23 3.66 13.67 13.70
CA GLU A 23 2.37 13.72 14.39
C GLU A 23 1.74 15.12 14.40
N TYR A 24 2.53 16.19 14.49
CA TYR A 24 2.00 17.57 14.43
C TYR A 24 1.36 17.87 13.08
N LEU A 25 1.96 17.37 12.01
CA LEU A 25 1.42 17.53 10.67
C LEU A 25 0.15 16.70 10.48
N ASP A 26 0.11 15.50 11.06
CA ASP A 26 -1.06 14.62 11.04
C ASP A 26 -2.26 15.27 11.73
N GLU A 27 -2.05 15.90 12.90
CA GLU A 27 -3.10 16.64 13.63
C GLU A 27 -3.61 17.85 12.83
N ILE A 28 -2.71 18.60 12.18
CA ILE A 28 -3.14 19.68 11.28
C ILE A 28 -3.97 19.08 10.14
N GLY A 29 -3.56 17.95 9.56
CA GLY A 29 -4.29 17.28 8.48
C GLY A 29 -5.73 16.94 8.88
N ILE A 30 -5.93 16.39 10.08
CA ILE A 30 -7.25 16.04 10.61
C ILE A 30 -8.18 17.26 10.65
N MET A 31 -7.67 18.45 11.02
CA MET A 31 -8.44 19.69 11.05
C MET A 31 -8.99 20.09 9.68
N PHE A 32 -8.28 19.70 8.60
CA PHE A 32 -8.69 19.94 7.21
C PHE A 32 -9.37 18.73 6.55
N GLY A 33 -9.66 17.67 7.33
CA GLY A 33 -10.27 16.44 6.83
C GLY A 33 -9.32 15.58 6.00
N VAL A 34 -8.00 15.78 6.13
CA VAL A 34 -6.95 15.07 5.40
C VAL A 34 -6.21 14.16 6.38
N GLN A 35 -6.15 12.87 6.07
CA GLN A 35 -5.38 11.90 6.83
C GLN A 35 -4.20 11.40 6.01
N ARG A 36 -3.06 11.12 6.66
CA ARG A 36 -1.88 10.52 6.02
C ARG A 36 -2.26 9.20 5.37
N LYS A 37 -1.89 9.02 4.10
CA LYS A 37 -2.08 7.76 3.39
C LYS A 37 -1.13 6.72 3.99
N GLN A 38 -1.71 5.63 4.45
CA GLN A 38 -0.95 4.51 4.97
C GLN A 38 -0.32 3.73 3.81
N GLY A 39 0.87 3.17 4.06
CA GLY A 39 1.50 2.29 3.11
C GLY A 39 0.70 1.00 2.92
N GLU A 40 0.79 0.43 1.74
CA GLU A 40 0.19 -0.86 1.41
C GLU A 40 1.26 -1.92 1.17
N LYS A 41 0.87 -3.18 1.41
CA LYS A 41 1.73 -4.33 1.15
C LYS A 41 1.68 -4.73 -0.31
N ALA A 42 2.81 -5.17 -0.86
CA ALA A 42 2.84 -5.77 -2.19
C ALA A 42 2.04 -7.07 -2.21
N LYS A 43 1.35 -7.34 -3.32
CA LYS A 43 0.46 -8.49 -3.49
C LYS A 43 0.84 -9.27 -4.75
N THR A 44 0.58 -10.58 -4.72
CA THR A 44 0.66 -11.45 -5.88
C THR A 44 -0.19 -12.71 -5.65
N VAL A 45 -0.19 -13.60 -6.63
CA VAL A 45 -0.82 -14.92 -6.53
C VAL A 45 0.26 -16.00 -6.55
N ILE A 46 0.24 -16.90 -5.57
CA ILE A 46 1.15 -18.04 -5.51
C ILE A 46 0.39 -19.32 -5.82
N ARG A 47 0.96 -20.11 -6.72
CA ARG A 47 0.51 -21.49 -7.02
C ARG A 47 1.23 -22.47 -6.11
N PHE A 48 0.46 -23.22 -5.34
CA PHE A 48 0.92 -24.35 -4.55
C PHE A 48 0.68 -25.63 -5.34
N ILE A 49 1.72 -26.43 -5.55
CA ILE A 49 1.70 -27.61 -6.41
C ILE A 49 1.98 -28.86 -5.57
N LEU A 50 1.13 -29.88 -5.68
CA LEU A 50 1.33 -31.17 -5.04
C LEU A 50 2.26 -32.05 -5.89
N SER A 51 2.99 -32.97 -5.25
CA SER A 51 3.78 -34.00 -5.92
C SER A 51 2.94 -34.99 -6.73
N ALA A 52 1.69 -35.23 -6.30
CA ALA A 52 0.70 -36.07 -7.00
C ALA A 52 -0.70 -35.71 -6.50
N ALA A 53 -1.72 -36.02 -7.33
CA ALA A 53 -3.12 -35.90 -6.92
C ALA A 53 -3.43 -36.77 -5.70
N ARG A 54 -4.21 -36.24 -4.76
CA ARG A 54 -4.58 -36.91 -3.51
C ARG A 54 -6.08 -37.24 -3.49
N THR A 55 -6.45 -38.23 -2.70
CA THR A 55 -7.85 -38.62 -2.47
C THR A 55 -8.50 -37.82 -1.32
N SER A 56 -7.71 -37.05 -0.58
CA SER A 56 -8.16 -36.15 0.50
C SER A 56 -7.79 -34.70 0.20
N ASN A 57 -8.54 -33.77 0.75
CA ASN A 57 -8.22 -32.35 0.67
C ASN A 57 -6.93 -32.04 1.43
N ILE A 58 -6.13 -31.10 0.90
CA ILE A 58 -4.93 -30.57 1.55
C ILE A 58 -5.20 -29.10 1.86
N THR A 59 -5.17 -28.74 3.14
CA THR A 59 -5.42 -27.37 3.61
C THR A 59 -4.12 -26.58 3.65
N ILE A 60 -4.17 -25.36 3.12
CA ILE A 60 -3.12 -24.34 3.23
C ILE A 60 -3.64 -23.30 4.23
N PRO A 61 -3.00 -23.19 5.42
CA PRO A 61 -3.42 -22.23 6.44
C PRO A 61 -3.22 -20.78 5.98
N ILE A 62 -4.01 -19.88 6.56
CA ILE A 62 -3.73 -18.45 6.49
C ILE A 62 -2.37 -18.15 7.15
N GLY A 63 -1.61 -17.19 6.62
CA GLY A 63 -0.31 -16.83 7.13
C GLY A 63 0.82 -17.79 6.72
N THR A 64 0.56 -18.78 5.84
CA THR A 64 1.62 -19.64 5.26
C THR A 64 2.62 -18.78 4.53
N ARG A 65 3.91 -18.93 4.87
CA ARG A 65 5.00 -18.11 4.37
C ARG A 65 5.67 -18.72 3.16
N CYS A 66 5.81 -17.90 2.12
CA CYS A 66 6.63 -18.20 0.94
C CYS A 66 7.68 -17.09 0.78
N THR A 67 8.83 -17.39 0.19
CA THR A 67 9.92 -16.42 0.03
C THR A 67 10.70 -16.64 -1.27
N ASN A 68 11.37 -15.58 -1.72
CA ASN A 68 12.44 -15.63 -2.72
C ASN A 68 13.85 -15.67 -2.08
N GLY A 69 13.94 -15.83 -0.75
CA GLY A 69 15.18 -15.79 0.02
C GLY A 69 15.40 -14.46 0.77
N ASN A 70 14.81 -13.36 0.35
CA ASN A 70 14.98 -12.02 0.95
C ASN A 70 13.72 -11.53 1.65
N ILE A 71 12.56 -11.68 1.02
CA ILE A 71 11.29 -11.11 1.47
C ILE A 71 10.28 -12.24 1.61
N TYR A 72 9.39 -12.12 2.61
CA TYR A 72 8.35 -13.11 2.88
C TYR A 72 7.00 -12.62 2.38
N PHE A 73 6.23 -13.56 1.83
CA PHE A 73 4.85 -13.39 1.43
C PHE A 73 3.97 -14.37 2.20
N LEU A 74 2.83 -13.91 2.68
CA LEU A 74 1.92 -14.67 3.53
C LEU A 74 0.58 -14.84 2.83
N THR A 75 0.00 -16.04 2.91
CA THR A 75 -1.37 -16.28 2.43
C THR A 75 -2.37 -15.44 3.22
N THR A 76 -3.29 -14.78 2.50
CA THR A 76 -4.29 -13.87 3.09
C THR A 76 -5.55 -14.60 3.58
N LYS A 77 -5.75 -15.85 3.14
CA LYS A 77 -6.91 -16.68 3.50
C LYS A 77 -6.53 -18.15 3.54
N VAL A 78 -7.35 -18.95 4.23
CA VAL A 78 -7.26 -20.40 4.16
C VAL A 78 -7.65 -20.86 2.77
N ALA A 79 -6.91 -21.81 2.20
CA ALA A 79 -7.22 -22.43 0.91
C ALA A 79 -7.13 -23.95 1.00
N GLU A 80 -7.85 -24.64 0.15
CA GLU A 80 -7.87 -26.11 0.13
C GLU A 80 -7.68 -26.63 -1.29
N ILE A 81 -6.66 -27.46 -1.51
CA ILE A 81 -6.51 -28.26 -2.72
C ILE A 81 -7.47 -29.41 -2.59
N LYS A 82 -8.54 -29.42 -3.39
CA LYS A 82 -9.56 -30.48 -3.39
C LYS A 82 -8.98 -31.80 -3.88
N ALA A 83 -9.56 -32.91 -3.38
CA ALA A 83 -9.23 -34.26 -3.84
C ALA A 83 -9.29 -34.33 -5.38
N GLY A 84 -8.28 -34.94 -5.97
CA GLY A 84 -8.13 -35.09 -7.42
C GLY A 84 -7.38 -33.93 -8.11
N ASN A 85 -7.26 -32.77 -7.49
CA ASN A 85 -6.49 -31.65 -8.02
C ASN A 85 -5.00 -31.74 -7.62
N THR A 86 -4.14 -31.13 -8.42
CA THR A 86 -2.68 -31.12 -8.19
C THR A 86 -2.16 -29.75 -7.81
N TYR A 87 -2.96 -28.68 -7.89
CA TYR A 87 -2.53 -27.33 -7.53
C TYR A 87 -3.71 -26.47 -7.06
N ILE A 88 -3.37 -25.34 -6.45
CA ILE A 88 -4.29 -24.22 -6.15
C ILE A 88 -3.53 -22.90 -6.21
N ASP A 89 -4.23 -21.87 -6.65
CA ASP A 89 -3.76 -20.51 -6.68
C ASP A 89 -4.33 -19.75 -5.47
N VAL A 90 -3.45 -19.07 -4.72
CA VAL A 90 -3.79 -18.38 -3.47
C VAL A 90 -3.22 -16.97 -3.48
N ASP A 91 -4.06 -16.00 -3.11
CA ASP A 91 -3.63 -14.61 -2.94
C ASP A 91 -2.70 -14.50 -1.74
N VAL A 92 -1.61 -13.78 -1.90
CA VAL A 92 -0.63 -13.53 -0.86
C VAL A 92 -0.26 -12.06 -0.80
N GLU A 93 0.16 -11.62 0.37
CA GLU A 93 0.68 -10.28 0.60
C GLU A 93 2.07 -10.30 1.22
N CYS A 94 2.85 -9.28 0.96
CA CYS A 94 4.18 -9.10 1.56
C CYS A 94 4.07 -9.02 3.09
N SER A 95 5.07 -9.50 3.81
CA SER A 95 5.18 -9.31 5.27
C SER A 95 5.38 -7.85 5.64
N GLU A 96 6.07 -7.10 4.78
CA GLU A 96 6.43 -5.70 4.99
C GLU A 96 5.50 -4.77 4.20
N ILE A 97 5.20 -3.62 4.80
CA ILE A 97 4.52 -2.52 4.13
C ILE A 97 5.56 -1.77 3.31
N GLY A 98 5.15 -1.28 2.14
CA GLY A 98 6.02 -0.48 1.30
C GLY A 98 6.30 -1.10 -0.06
N LYS A 99 7.14 -0.40 -0.82
CA LYS A 99 7.52 -0.77 -2.18
C LYS A 99 8.56 -1.90 -2.24
N SER A 100 9.17 -2.27 -1.10
CA SER A 100 10.24 -3.28 -1.02
C SER A 100 9.83 -4.64 -1.62
N GLY A 101 8.55 -4.99 -1.49
CA GLY A 101 7.99 -6.22 -2.02
C GLY A 101 7.59 -6.18 -3.49
N ASN A 102 7.69 -5.03 -4.19
CA ASN A 102 7.31 -4.90 -5.59
C ASN A 102 8.40 -5.40 -6.54
N GLY A 103 8.01 -5.77 -7.75
CA GLY A 103 8.94 -6.04 -8.84
C GLY A 103 9.61 -7.42 -8.81
N ILE A 104 9.21 -8.33 -7.90
CA ILE A 104 9.68 -9.72 -7.90
C ILE A 104 9.01 -10.43 -9.08
N LEU A 105 9.81 -10.96 -9.98
CA LEU A 105 9.34 -11.56 -11.23
C LEU A 105 8.60 -12.88 -11.01
N GLU A 106 7.84 -13.32 -12.02
CA GLU A 106 7.15 -14.61 -12.01
C GLU A 106 8.15 -15.76 -11.76
N GLY A 107 7.78 -16.66 -10.82
CA GLY A 107 8.58 -17.83 -10.47
C GLY A 107 9.73 -17.60 -9.48
N GLU A 108 10.04 -16.37 -9.11
CA GLU A 108 11.11 -16.07 -8.16
C GLU A 108 10.72 -16.38 -6.70
N ILE A 109 9.44 -16.30 -6.34
CA ILE A 109 8.95 -16.75 -5.03
C ILE A 109 8.72 -18.25 -5.13
N ASN A 110 9.75 -19.03 -4.82
CA ASN A 110 9.76 -20.47 -5.05
C ASN A 110 10.08 -21.33 -3.81
N VAL A 111 10.27 -20.70 -2.66
CA VAL A 111 10.59 -21.39 -1.40
C VAL A 111 9.39 -21.33 -0.46
N LEU A 112 8.88 -22.50 -0.06
CA LEU A 112 7.89 -22.64 1.00
C LEU A 112 8.61 -22.75 2.34
N VAL A 113 8.39 -21.78 3.24
CA VAL A 113 9.04 -21.73 4.57
C VAL A 113 8.33 -22.66 5.54
N ASP A 114 7.00 -22.58 5.58
CA ASP A 114 6.19 -23.41 6.45
C ASP A 114 5.88 -24.72 5.73
N SER A 115 6.56 -25.80 6.10
CA SER A 115 6.40 -27.10 5.44
C SER A 115 4.97 -27.62 5.57
N ILE A 116 4.32 -27.81 4.44
CA ILE A 116 2.98 -28.42 4.35
C ILE A 116 3.13 -29.75 3.64
N ALA A 117 2.57 -30.82 4.26
CA ALA A 117 2.65 -32.15 3.70
C ALA A 117 2.16 -32.22 2.24
N TYR A 118 2.91 -32.92 1.40
CA TYR A 118 2.60 -33.19 -0.01
C TYR A 118 2.78 -32.01 -0.97
N ILE A 119 3.02 -30.77 -0.51
CA ILE A 119 3.39 -29.68 -1.40
C ILE A 119 4.83 -29.88 -1.83
N SER A 120 5.07 -29.98 -3.13
CA SER A 120 6.38 -30.20 -3.73
C SER A 120 7.02 -28.90 -4.21
N GLN A 121 6.21 -27.93 -4.63
CA GLN A 121 6.68 -26.68 -5.20
C GLN A 121 5.68 -25.56 -4.98
N VAL A 122 6.20 -24.34 -4.84
CA VAL A 122 5.42 -23.09 -4.88
C VAL A 122 6.03 -22.16 -5.92
N LYS A 123 5.22 -21.33 -6.56
CA LYS A 123 5.69 -20.26 -7.45
C LYS A 123 4.67 -19.14 -7.55
N ASN A 124 5.11 -17.89 -7.63
CA ASN A 124 4.22 -16.81 -7.99
C ASN A 124 3.91 -16.82 -9.48
N LEU A 125 2.69 -16.43 -9.84
CA LEU A 125 2.18 -16.43 -11.21
C LEU A 125 2.37 -15.09 -11.91
N ASN A 126 2.49 -14.02 -11.15
CA ASN A 126 2.60 -12.65 -11.65
C ASN A 126 3.73 -11.93 -10.92
N THR A 127 4.27 -10.91 -11.55
CA THR A 127 5.16 -9.96 -10.88
C THR A 127 4.44 -9.31 -9.70
N THR A 128 5.11 -9.21 -8.56
CA THR A 128 4.56 -8.57 -7.37
C THR A 128 4.36 -7.07 -7.60
N ALA A 129 3.23 -6.53 -7.11
CA ALA A 129 2.86 -5.13 -7.29
C ALA A 129 1.99 -4.61 -6.14
N TYR A 130 1.59 -3.34 -6.22
CA TYR A 130 0.66 -2.63 -5.31
C TYR A 130 1.22 -2.28 -3.93
N GLY A 131 2.49 -2.56 -3.62
CA GLY A 131 3.11 -2.05 -2.42
C GLY A 131 3.36 -0.55 -2.54
N THR A 132 2.96 0.22 -1.53
CA THR A 132 3.21 1.66 -1.46
C THR A 132 3.78 2.01 -0.10
N ASP A 133 4.71 2.95 -0.07
CA ASP A 133 5.25 3.46 1.18
C ASP A 133 4.21 4.36 1.88
N ILE A 134 4.40 4.59 3.17
CA ILE A 134 3.63 5.58 3.90
C ILE A 134 3.91 6.97 3.31
N GLU A 135 2.88 7.82 3.26
CA GLU A 135 3.00 9.17 2.70
C GLU A 135 4.02 10.01 3.47
N GLU A 136 4.95 10.62 2.76
CA GLU A 136 5.96 11.50 3.34
C GLU A 136 5.33 12.84 3.81
N ASP A 137 6.04 13.54 4.70
CA ASP A 137 5.55 14.80 5.28
C ASP A 137 5.33 15.88 4.22
N GLU A 138 6.21 15.96 3.22
CA GLU A 138 6.11 16.90 2.12
C GLU A 138 4.83 16.70 1.30
N ASP A 139 4.51 15.45 0.95
CA ASP A 139 3.33 15.09 0.16
C ASP A 139 2.04 15.35 0.95
N LEU A 140 2.03 14.98 2.24
CA LEU A 140 0.91 15.26 3.14
C LEU A 140 0.69 16.77 3.29
N SER A 141 1.76 17.55 3.51
CA SER A 141 1.69 19.01 3.66
C SER A 141 1.12 19.67 2.39
N GLU A 142 1.57 19.23 1.21
CA GLU A 142 1.03 19.72 -0.06
C GLU A 142 -0.46 19.37 -0.22
N ARG A 143 -0.86 18.18 0.18
CA ARG A 143 -2.25 17.71 0.13
C ARG A 143 -3.15 18.48 1.09
N ILE A 144 -2.67 18.76 2.31
CA ILE A 144 -3.38 19.62 3.28
C ILE A 144 -3.55 21.03 2.69
N TYR A 145 -2.49 21.61 2.13
CA TYR A 145 -2.58 22.92 1.49
C TYR A 145 -3.62 22.94 0.36
N LYS A 146 -3.60 21.94 -0.52
CA LYS A 146 -4.55 21.81 -1.63
C LYS A 146 -5.98 21.53 -1.19
N SER A 147 -6.19 20.91 -0.01
CA SER A 147 -7.53 20.61 0.50
C SER A 147 -8.36 21.88 0.72
N THR A 148 -7.73 23.03 0.98
CA THR A 148 -8.43 24.30 1.09
C THR A 148 -9.20 24.68 -0.17
N SER A 149 -8.74 24.23 -1.34
CA SER A 149 -9.43 24.42 -2.63
C SER A 149 -10.72 23.60 -2.73
N SER A 150 -10.87 22.52 -1.95
CA SER A 150 -12.08 21.68 -1.94
C SER A 150 -13.31 22.41 -1.37
N PHE A 151 -13.09 23.43 -0.54
CA PHE A 151 -14.18 24.24 0.01
C PHE A 151 -14.81 25.18 -1.02
N SER A 152 -14.22 25.34 -2.19
CA SER A 152 -14.78 26.19 -3.26
C SER A 152 -15.79 25.41 -4.09
N VAL A 153 -17.06 25.78 -4.04
CA VAL A 153 -18.14 25.19 -4.85
C VAL A 153 -18.16 25.70 -6.30
N ALA A 154 -17.32 26.68 -6.63
CA ALA A 154 -17.27 27.29 -7.98
C ALA A 154 -16.42 26.50 -9.00
N GLY A 155 -15.88 25.32 -8.62
CA GLY A 155 -15.12 24.43 -9.52
C GLY A 155 -13.74 24.97 -9.94
N PRO A 156 -12.91 25.55 -9.04
CA PRO A 156 -11.57 25.96 -9.40
C PRO A 156 -10.73 24.74 -9.80
N GLU A 157 -9.75 24.96 -10.67
CA GLU A 157 -8.82 23.90 -11.14
C GLU A 157 -8.23 23.08 -9.99
N GLY A 158 -7.86 23.76 -8.88
CA GLY A 158 -7.31 23.11 -7.69
C GLY A 158 -8.25 22.09 -7.03
N ALA A 159 -9.56 22.29 -7.07
CA ALA A 159 -10.52 21.33 -6.54
C ALA A 159 -10.53 20.02 -7.34
N TYR A 160 -10.51 20.11 -8.67
CA TYR A 160 -10.44 18.91 -9.53
C TYR A 160 -9.15 18.12 -9.32
N ILE A 161 -8.01 18.81 -9.22
CA ILE A 161 -6.70 18.19 -8.95
C ILE A 161 -6.73 17.50 -7.57
N TYR A 162 -7.28 18.17 -6.55
CA TYR A 162 -7.41 17.62 -5.20
C TYR A 162 -8.22 16.31 -5.20
N PHE A 163 -9.44 16.32 -5.72
CA PHE A 163 -10.30 15.14 -5.70
C PHE A 163 -9.74 13.98 -6.53
N ALA A 164 -9.08 14.27 -7.66
CA ALA A 164 -8.46 13.23 -8.47
C ALA A 164 -7.30 12.54 -7.75
N LYS A 165 -6.44 13.30 -7.05
CA LYS A 165 -5.33 12.74 -6.25
C LYS A 165 -5.80 12.06 -4.97
N GLU A 166 -6.93 12.49 -4.39
CA GLU A 166 -7.54 11.87 -3.22
C GLU A 166 -8.11 10.48 -3.54
N TYR A 167 -8.60 10.29 -4.76
CA TYR A 167 -9.19 9.02 -5.19
C TYR A 167 -8.20 7.85 -5.13
N SER A 168 -6.92 8.06 -5.49
CA SER A 168 -5.92 7.00 -5.49
C SER A 168 -4.50 7.55 -5.33
N SER A 169 -3.69 6.87 -4.49
CA SER A 169 -2.26 7.12 -4.35
C SER A 169 -1.45 6.78 -5.62
N LEU A 170 -2.05 6.06 -6.58
CA LEU A 170 -1.44 5.75 -7.88
C LEU A 170 -1.51 6.93 -8.87
N VAL A 171 -2.32 7.96 -8.57
CA VAL A 171 -2.40 9.17 -9.39
C VAL A 171 -1.26 10.11 -9.02
N SER A 172 -0.21 10.14 -9.84
CA SER A 172 0.96 10.98 -9.62
C SER A 172 0.75 12.43 -10.08
N ASP A 173 0.06 12.63 -11.21
CA ASP A 173 -0.19 13.96 -11.76
C ASP A 173 -1.57 14.07 -12.41
N VAL A 174 -2.14 15.29 -12.37
CA VAL A 174 -3.49 15.59 -12.92
C VAL A 174 -3.43 16.92 -13.66
N LYS A 175 -3.83 16.92 -14.92
CA LYS A 175 -3.96 18.12 -15.72
C LYS A 175 -5.44 18.43 -16.00
N VAL A 176 -5.91 19.57 -15.57
CA VAL A 176 -7.25 20.07 -15.86
C VAL A 176 -7.18 20.89 -17.13
N THR A 177 -8.00 20.54 -18.13
CA THR A 177 -8.10 21.30 -19.39
C THR A 177 -9.54 21.69 -19.66
N ASN A 178 -9.76 22.92 -20.08
CA ASN A 178 -11.07 23.38 -20.55
C ASN A 178 -11.09 23.27 -22.09
N PRO A 179 -11.89 22.36 -22.67
CA PRO A 179 -11.77 22.04 -24.09
C PRO A 179 -12.27 23.14 -25.06
N SER A 180 -13.10 24.09 -24.64
CA SER A 180 -13.41 25.32 -25.38
C SER A 180 -14.17 26.34 -24.52
N PRO A 181 -14.00 27.65 -24.71
CA PRO A 181 -14.97 28.60 -24.22
C PRO A 181 -16.29 28.32 -24.97
N ARG A 182 -17.36 28.04 -24.24
CA ARG A 182 -18.71 28.06 -24.88
C ARG A 182 -18.99 29.47 -25.36
N VAL A 183 -19.10 29.63 -26.68
CA VAL A 183 -19.68 30.78 -27.34
C VAL A 183 -21.17 30.80 -27.06
#